data_fc305fa41ed3805ec1ddbb585e6ea361
#
_entry.id   fc305fa41ed3805ec1ddbb585e6ea361
#
_cell.length_a   1.000
_cell.length_b   1.000
_cell.length_c   1.000
_cell.angle_alpha   90.00
_cell.angle_beta   90.00
_cell.angle_gamma   90.00
#
_symmetry.space_group_name_H-M   'P 1'
#
loop_
_entity.id
_entity.type
_entity.pdbx_description
1 polymer ?
#
loop_
_entity_poly.entity_id
_entity_poly.type
_entity_poly.pdbx_seq_one_letter_code
_entity_poly.pdbx_strand_id
1 'polypeptide(L)'
;MRVLVIEDNEILSRNLVRYLSLRNIFTDCSYDGKDWLYKASTKYYDVIILDINLPSMDWLEICRKLREKAKDVSIIMLTSRWTSDDIVSWLDSGADDYLVKPFEYSELLARMSAITRRRNINKSNTIITIWEIELNIQQVEVKKWWKIISLSKLEYDLFKYLAQNKWVALSRQDIYEKVWWEYDWDFLFSKTIDVYIWYLRKKLWKDLIETKKWFWFLIK
;
A
#
# COMPACT_ATOMS: atom_id res chain seq x y z
N MET A 1 -7.76 1.44 -1.46
CA MET A 1 -7.07 0.80 -0.31
C MET A 1 -7.18 -0.70 -0.47
N ARG A 2 -6.07 -1.41 -0.28
CA ARG A 2 -6.01 -2.87 -0.39
C ARG A 2 -5.66 -3.48 0.96
N VAL A 3 -6.43 -4.49 1.38
CA VAL A 3 -6.36 -5.08 2.73
C VAL A 3 -6.14 -6.58 2.61
N LEU A 4 -5.25 -7.11 3.45
CA LEU A 4 -5.14 -8.54 3.67
C LEU A 4 -5.69 -8.87 5.05
N VAL A 5 -6.65 -9.78 5.14
CA VAL A 5 -7.18 -10.32 6.38
C VAL A 5 -6.55 -11.69 6.62
N ILE A 6 -5.89 -11.85 7.76
CA ILE A 6 -5.30 -13.11 8.23
C ILE A 6 -6.07 -13.53 9.47
N GLU A 7 -7.03 -14.41 9.29
CA GLU A 7 -8.01 -14.82 10.31
C GLU A 7 -8.51 -16.22 9.96
N ASP A 8 -8.45 -17.16 10.89
CA ASP A 8 -8.89 -18.55 10.69
C ASP A 8 -10.42 -18.72 10.75
N ASN A 9 -11.12 -17.79 11.40
CA ASN A 9 -12.58 -17.79 11.41
C ASN A 9 -13.12 -17.31 10.05
N GLU A 10 -13.50 -18.26 9.21
CA GLU A 10 -14.04 -17.97 7.88
C GLU A 10 -15.30 -17.09 7.89
N ILE A 11 -16.16 -17.18 8.93
CA ILE A 11 -17.38 -16.37 9.03
C ILE A 11 -17.00 -14.91 9.24
N LEU A 12 -16.08 -14.65 10.17
CA LEU A 12 -15.59 -13.30 10.45
C LEU A 12 -14.90 -12.72 9.21
N SER A 13 -14.00 -13.48 8.59
CA SER A 13 -13.30 -13.07 7.36
C SER A 13 -14.26 -12.72 6.23
N ARG A 14 -15.26 -13.57 5.94
CA ARG A 14 -16.28 -13.30 4.90
C ARG A 14 -17.10 -12.06 5.20
N ASN A 15 -17.47 -11.84 6.45
CA ASN A 15 -18.22 -10.65 6.86
C ASN A 15 -17.37 -9.38 6.73
N LEU A 16 -16.09 -9.43 7.08
CA LEU A 16 -15.14 -8.33 6.88
C LEU A 16 -14.97 -8.00 5.40
N VAL A 17 -14.74 -9.00 4.55
CA VAL A 17 -14.65 -8.80 3.10
C VAL A 17 -15.89 -8.10 2.57
N ARG A 18 -17.08 -8.62 2.91
CA ARG A 18 -18.36 -8.03 2.47
C ARG A 18 -18.51 -6.58 2.95
N TYR A 19 -18.19 -6.31 4.21
CA TYR A 19 -18.31 -4.97 4.79
C TYR A 19 -17.35 -3.97 4.12
N LEU A 20 -16.11 -4.39 3.86
CA LEU A 20 -15.07 -3.57 3.25
C LEU A 20 -15.31 -3.36 1.75
N SER A 21 -15.80 -4.38 1.03
CA SER A 21 -16.11 -4.28 -0.40
C SER A 21 -17.23 -3.28 -0.69
N LEU A 22 -18.25 -3.17 0.20
CA LEU A 22 -19.30 -2.15 0.09
C LEU A 22 -18.76 -0.71 0.20
N ARG A 23 -17.50 -0.54 0.58
CA ARG A 23 -16.80 0.75 0.71
C ARG A 23 -15.65 0.91 -0.29
N ASN A 24 -15.67 0.10 -1.35
CA ASN A 24 -14.63 0.08 -2.38
C ASN A 24 -13.23 -0.20 -1.81
N ILE A 25 -13.14 -1.07 -0.77
CA ILE A 25 -11.90 -1.55 -0.20
C ILE A 25 -11.70 -2.99 -0.65
N PHE A 26 -10.64 -3.21 -1.40
CA PHE A 26 -10.30 -4.54 -1.89
C PHE A 26 -9.68 -5.37 -0.78
N THR A 27 -10.20 -6.57 -0.58
CA THR A 27 -9.81 -7.39 0.55
C THR A 27 -9.51 -8.80 0.09
N ASP A 28 -8.27 -9.23 0.29
CA ASP A 28 -7.85 -10.63 0.20
C ASP A 28 -7.93 -11.25 1.60
N CYS A 29 -8.23 -12.55 1.68
CA CYS A 29 -8.21 -13.32 2.93
C CYS A 29 -7.15 -14.41 2.89
N SER A 30 -6.61 -14.73 4.05
CA SER A 30 -5.79 -15.90 4.30
C SER A 30 -6.24 -16.58 5.57
N TYR A 31 -6.47 -17.88 5.50
CA TYR A 31 -6.99 -18.69 6.61
C TYR A 31 -5.91 -19.56 7.24
N ASP A 32 -4.73 -19.64 6.62
CA ASP A 32 -3.62 -20.45 7.09
C ASP A 32 -2.27 -19.72 7.09
N GLY A 33 -1.30 -20.33 7.81
CA GLY A 33 -0.01 -19.76 8.04
C GLY A 33 0.94 -19.72 6.83
N LYS A 34 0.63 -20.33 5.69
CA LYS A 34 1.50 -20.34 4.50
C LYS A 34 1.01 -19.40 3.42
N ASP A 35 -0.30 -19.32 3.22
CA ASP A 35 -0.93 -18.52 2.18
C ASP A 35 -0.72 -17.01 2.40
N TRP A 36 -0.78 -16.53 3.65
CA TRP A 36 -0.55 -15.11 3.96
C TRP A 36 0.84 -14.62 3.53
N LEU A 37 1.87 -15.45 3.76
CA LEU A 37 3.25 -15.09 3.44
C LEU A 37 3.44 -14.96 1.93
N TYR A 38 2.86 -15.87 1.16
CA TYR A 38 2.84 -15.79 -0.29
C TYR A 38 2.13 -14.50 -0.76
N LYS A 39 0.91 -14.24 -0.27
CA LYS A 39 0.15 -13.05 -0.62
C LYS A 39 0.91 -11.76 -0.25
N ALA A 40 1.41 -11.67 0.98
CA ALA A 40 2.16 -10.51 1.45
C ALA A 40 3.51 -10.29 0.72
N SER A 41 4.07 -11.36 0.13
CA SER A 41 5.33 -11.27 -0.65
C SER A 41 5.12 -10.91 -2.11
N THR A 42 3.95 -11.24 -2.67
CA THR A 42 3.66 -11.12 -4.11
C THR A 42 2.73 -9.98 -4.45
N LYS A 43 2.01 -9.45 -3.46
CA LYS A 43 1.04 -8.36 -3.64
C LYS A 43 1.30 -7.20 -2.66
N TYR A 44 0.92 -6.00 -3.06
CA TYR A 44 0.96 -4.83 -2.19
C TYR A 44 -0.33 -4.69 -1.40
N TYR A 45 -0.21 -4.42 -0.09
CA TYR A 45 -1.31 -4.12 0.80
C TYR A 45 -1.04 -2.81 1.54
N ASP A 46 -2.08 -2.02 1.75
CA ASP A 46 -2.03 -0.81 2.56
C ASP A 46 -2.17 -1.15 4.05
N VAL A 47 -3.03 -2.15 4.35
CA VAL A 47 -3.30 -2.64 5.71
C VAL A 47 -3.34 -4.16 5.74
N ILE A 48 -2.75 -4.74 6.78
CA ILE A 48 -2.94 -6.14 7.15
C ILE A 48 -3.72 -6.18 8.46
N ILE A 49 -4.81 -6.93 8.47
CA ILE A 49 -5.59 -7.25 9.67
C ILE A 49 -5.18 -8.65 10.09
N LEU A 50 -4.61 -8.79 11.29
CA LEU A 50 -4.01 -10.02 11.77
C LEU A 50 -4.65 -10.48 13.08
N ASP A 51 -5.29 -11.66 13.07
CA ASP A 51 -5.68 -12.31 14.32
C ASP A 51 -4.45 -12.86 15.05
N ILE A 52 -4.36 -12.59 16.36
CA ILE A 52 -3.29 -13.13 17.19
C ILE A 52 -3.53 -14.59 17.60
N ASN A 53 -4.77 -15.10 17.51
CA ASN A 53 -5.13 -16.45 17.94
C ASN A 53 -5.07 -17.50 16.80
N LEU A 54 -4.18 -17.32 15.84
CA LEU A 54 -4.01 -18.29 14.74
C LEU A 54 -3.45 -19.61 15.28
N PRO A 55 -4.08 -20.77 14.96
CA PRO A 55 -3.72 -22.06 15.57
C PRO A 55 -2.37 -22.61 15.14
N SER A 56 -1.77 -22.11 14.07
CA SER A 56 -0.60 -22.72 13.45
C SER A 56 0.67 -21.86 13.43
N MET A 57 0.60 -20.60 13.90
CA MET A 57 1.74 -19.69 13.88
C MET A 57 1.74 -18.70 15.04
N ASP A 58 2.94 -18.41 15.51
CA ASP A 58 3.15 -17.29 16.42
C ASP A 58 2.98 -15.96 15.66
N TRP A 59 2.04 -15.15 16.11
CA TRP A 59 1.76 -13.83 15.57
C TRP A 59 2.99 -12.90 15.58
N LEU A 60 3.90 -13.04 16.56
CA LEU A 60 5.18 -12.32 16.61
C LEU A 60 6.06 -12.64 15.42
N GLU A 61 6.13 -13.93 15.04
CA GLU A 61 6.88 -14.35 13.88
C GLU A 61 6.27 -13.81 12.58
N ILE A 62 4.93 -13.77 12.52
CA ILE A 62 4.20 -13.16 11.39
C ILE A 62 4.56 -11.69 11.27
N CYS A 63 4.46 -10.91 12.35
CA CYS A 63 4.81 -9.49 12.36
C CYS A 63 6.25 -9.25 11.94
N ARG A 64 7.19 -10.01 12.46
CA ARG A 64 8.61 -9.89 12.10
C ARG A 64 8.81 -10.13 10.60
N LYS A 65 8.28 -11.23 10.06
CA LYS A 65 8.37 -11.54 8.63
C LYS A 65 7.70 -10.49 7.74
N LEU A 66 6.57 -9.94 8.18
CA LEU A 66 5.91 -8.84 7.49
C LEU A 66 6.79 -7.58 7.46
N ARG A 67 7.43 -7.23 8.58
CA ARG A 67 8.33 -6.07 8.63
C ARG A 67 9.59 -6.25 7.79
N GLU A 68 10.11 -7.47 7.70
CA GLU A 68 11.24 -7.78 6.82
C GLU A 68 10.89 -7.62 5.34
N LYS A 69 9.71 -8.10 4.92
CA LYS A 69 9.31 -8.17 3.51
C LYS A 69 8.45 -6.99 3.04
N ALA A 70 7.59 -6.51 3.89
CA ALA A 70 6.60 -5.47 3.59
C ALA A 70 6.73 -4.30 4.59
N LYS A 71 7.88 -3.63 4.60
CA LYS A 71 8.23 -2.54 5.55
C LYS A 71 7.18 -1.43 5.63
N ASP A 72 6.43 -1.25 4.57
CA ASP A 72 5.50 -0.13 4.39
C ASP A 72 4.02 -0.50 4.56
N VAL A 73 3.70 -1.70 5.04
CA VAL A 73 2.31 -2.10 5.32
C VAL A 73 1.91 -1.72 6.74
N SER A 74 0.69 -1.23 6.94
CA SER A 74 0.12 -1.02 8.28
C SER A 74 -0.46 -2.32 8.82
N ILE A 75 -0.21 -2.64 10.09
CA ILE A 75 -0.67 -3.87 10.73
C ILE A 75 -1.61 -3.51 11.87
N ILE A 76 -2.86 -3.99 11.80
CA ILE A 76 -3.84 -3.96 12.89
C ILE A 76 -3.99 -5.36 13.44
N MET A 77 -3.79 -5.53 14.72
CA MET A 77 -4.01 -6.81 15.39
C MET A 77 -5.44 -6.93 15.87
N LEU A 78 -6.06 -8.09 15.65
CA LEU A 78 -7.31 -8.49 16.30
C LEU A 78 -6.98 -9.39 17.48
N THR A 79 -7.55 -9.10 18.64
CA THR A 79 -7.26 -9.83 19.87
C THR A 79 -8.50 -10.06 20.72
N SER A 80 -8.58 -11.21 21.38
CA SER A 80 -9.58 -11.48 22.42
C SER A 80 -9.03 -11.23 23.83
N ARG A 81 -7.74 -10.86 23.96
CA ARG A 81 -7.06 -10.63 25.23
C ARG A 81 -6.92 -9.15 25.53
N TRP A 82 -6.98 -8.81 26.81
CA TRP A 82 -6.87 -7.45 27.31
C TRP A 82 -6.01 -7.42 28.57
N THR A 83 -4.71 -7.63 28.45
CA THR A 83 -3.80 -7.36 29.58
C THR A 83 -2.82 -6.26 29.19
N SER A 84 -2.34 -5.48 30.16
CA SER A 84 -1.36 -4.43 29.93
C SER A 84 -0.06 -4.95 29.32
N ASP A 85 0.37 -6.14 29.74
CA ASP A 85 1.60 -6.78 29.28
C ASP A 85 1.50 -7.24 27.83
N ASP A 86 0.31 -7.70 27.39
CA ASP A 86 0.04 -8.03 26.00
C ASP A 86 0.16 -6.80 25.11
N ILE A 87 -0.40 -5.65 25.53
CA ILE A 87 -0.37 -4.39 24.74
C ILE A 87 1.07 -3.93 24.49
N VAL A 88 1.93 -3.98 25.52
CA VAL A 88 3.34 -3.60 25.37
C VAL A 88 4.05 -4.51 24.38
N SER A 89 3.85 -5.82 24.49
CA SER A 89 4.46 -6.79 23.56
C SER A 89 3.99 -6.62 22.14
N TRP A 90 2.73 -6.22 21.89
CA TRP A 90 2.19 -5.96 20.54
C TRP A 90 2.77 -4.71 19.90
N LEU A 91 2.91 -3.63 20.65
CA LEU A 91 3.54 -2.40 20.15
C LEU A 91 5.02 -2.63 19.84
N ASP A 92 5.74 -3.36 20.66
CA ASP A 92 7.14 -3.71 20.44
C ASP A 92 7.35 -4.67 19.26
N SER A 93 6.32 -5.45 18.89
CA SER A 93 6.36 -6.37 17.74
C SER A 93 6.31 -5.67 16.38
N GLY A 94 6.02 -4.37 16.37
CA GLY A 94 5.88 -3.57 15.15
C GLY A 94 4.46 -3.49 14.59
N ALA A 95 3.42 -3.84 15.35
CA ALA A 95 2.04 -3.51 15.01
C ALA A 95 1.82 -1.99 15.08
N ASP A 96 0.93 -1.49 14.22
CA ASP A 96 0.60 -0.04 14.17
C ASP A 96 -0.64 0.28 15.03
N ASP A 97 -1.51 -0.69 15.27
CA ASP A 97 -2.70 -0.58 16.14
C ASP A 97 -3.23 -1.96 16.52
N TYR A 98 -4.16 -2.02 17.47
CA TYR A 98 -4.85 -3.23 17.86
C TYR A 98 -6.34 -2.96 18.05
N LEU A 99 -7.17 -4.02 17.94
CA LEU A 99 -8.61 -3.97 18.11
C LEU A 99 -9.08 -5.23 18.85
N VAL A 100 -9.83 -5.02 19.92
CA VAL A 100 -10.30 -6.12 20.79
C VAL A 100 -11.60 -6.69 20.25
N LYS A 101 -11.70 -8.00 20.20
CA LYS A 101 -12.91 -8.76 19.87
C LYS A 101 -13.82 -8.87 21.11
N PRO A 102 -15.16 -8.68 20.99
CA PRO A 102 -15.88 -8.27 19.79
C PRO A 102 -15.75 -6.79 19.49
N PHE A 103 -15.76 -6.41 18.20
CA PHE A 103 -15.61 -5.04 17.74
C PHE A 103 -16.66 -4.67 16.69
N GLU A 104 -16.90 -3.37 16.56
CA GLU A 104 -17.71 -2.81 15.50
C GLU A 104 -16.89 -2.62 14.22
N TYR A 105 -17.42 -3.02 13.06
CA TYR A 105 -16.73 -2.86 11.77
C TYR A 105 -16.45 -1.40 11.42
N SER A 106 -17.28 -0.48 11.92
CA SER A 106 -17.06 0.96 11.78
C SER A 106 -15.82 1.43 12.54
N GLU A 107 -15.54 0.85 13.72
CA GLU A 107 -14.33 1.14 14.49
C GLU A 107 -13.08 0.65 13.74
N LEU A 108 -13.11 -0.58 13.25
CA LEU A 108 -12.01 -1.13 12.43
C LEU A 108 -11.71 -0.22 11.24
N LEU A 109 -12.74 0.22 10.50
CA LEU A 109 -12.58 1.11 9.36
C LEU A 109 -11.97 2.46 9.75
N ALA A 110 -12.41 3.04 10.87
CA ALA A 110 -11.86 4.30 11.38
C ALA A 110 -10.37 4.16 11.75
N ARG A 111 -9.98 3.07 12.40
CA ARG A 111 -8.59 2.76 12.75
C ARG A 111 -7.73 2.54 11.51
N MET A 112 -8.19 1.74 10.55
CA MET A 112 -7.51 1.56 9.25
C MET A 112 -7.25 2.90 8.56
N SER A 113 -8.25 3.78 8.53
CA SER A 113 -8.12 5.11 7.94
C SER A 113 -7.14 6.00 8.70
N ALA A 114 -7.11 5.91 10.02
CA ALA A 114 -6.22 6.71 10.87
C ALA A 114 -4.75 6.30 10.69
N ILE A 115 -4.44 5.00 10.71
CA ILE A 115 -3.07 4.51 10.57
C ILE A 115 -2.53 4.73 9.16
N THR A 116 -3.34 4.50 8.13
CA THR A 116 -2.93 4.79 6.74
C THR A 116 -2.69 6.28 6.51
N ARG A 117 -3.51 7.15 7.10
CA ARG A 117 -3.29 8.60 7.06
C ARG A 117 -2.00 9.01 7.75
N ARG A 118 -1.73 8.52 8.99
CA ARG A 118 -0.48 8.80 9.73
C ARG A 118 0.74 8.37 8.93
N ARG A 119 0.68 7.20 8.32
CA ARG A 119 1.76 6.65 7.51
C ARG A 119 2.00 7.47 6.24
N ASN A 120 0.94 7.91 5.59
CA ASN A 120 1.02 8.80 4.44
C ASN A 120 1.58 10.19 4.82
N ILE A 121 1.25 10.72 5.99
CA ILE A 121 1.81 11.98 6.52
C ILE A 121 3.30 11.81 6.84
N ASN A 122 3.71 10.71 7.44
CA ASN A 122 5.12 10.43 7.73
C ASN A 122 5.96 10.14 6.48
N LYS A 123 5.34 9.65 5.38
CA LYS A 123 5.96 9.54 4.05
C LYS A 123 5.94 10.86 3.29
N SER A 124 5.11 11.79 3.69
CA SER A 124 5.01 13.10 3.05
C SER A 124 5.96 14.12 3.71
N ASN A 125 7.24 14.07 3.39
CA ASN A 125 7.85 15.33 3.02
C ASN A 125 6.98 15.83 1.85
N THR A 126 6.20 16.83 2.10
CA THR A 126 5.07 17.29 1.27
C THR A 126 5.50 17.68 -0.15
N ILE A 127 6.79 17.83 -0.37
CA ILE A 127 7.40 18.20 -1.64
C ILE A 127 8.54 17.24 -1.97
N ILE A 128 8.41 16.53 -3.09
CA ILE A 128 9.51 15.74 -3.65
C ILE A 128 10.14 16.55 -4.77
N THR A 129 11.43 16.87 -4.64
CA THR A 129 12.18 17.56 -5.67
C THR A 129 13.02 16.57 -6.47
N ILE A 130 12.90 16.62 -7.79
CA ILE A 130 13.67 15.82 -8.76
C ILE A 130 14.15 16.79 -9.84
N TRP A 131 15.43 17.15 -9.79
CA TRP A 131 16.00 18.23 -10.60
C TRP A 131 15.19 19.52 -10.45
N GLU A 132 14.69 20.10 -11.54
CA GLU A 132 13.85 21.30 -11.52
C GLU A 132 12.33 20.99 -11.41
N ILE A 133 11.95 19.76 -11.07
CA ILE A 133 10.56 19.35 -10.91
C ILE A 133 10.25 19.20 -9.42
N GLU A 134 9.23 19.90 -8.98
CA GLU A 134 8.67 19.81 -7.63
C GLU A 134 7.30 19.13 -7.69
N LEU A 135 7.15 18.03 -6.99
CA LEU A 135 5.90 17.35 -6.77
C LEU A 135 5.37 17.66 -5.37
N ASN A 136 4.36 18.48 -5.25
CA ASN A 136 3.65 18.72 -4.00
C ASN A 136 2.52 17.69 -3.85
N ILE A 137 2.72 16.74 -2.93
CA ILE A 137 1.77 15.65 -2.72
C ILE A 137 0.48 16.13 -2.06
N GLN A 138 0.57 17.13 -1.18
CA GLN A 138 -0.58 17.64 -0.43
C GLN A 138 -1.50 18.49 -1.31
N GLN A 139 -0.91 19.30 -2.18
CA GLN A 139 -1.64 20.16 -3.12
C GLN A 139 -2.02 19.46 -4.43
N VAL A 140 -1.55 18.22 -4.64
CA VAL A 140 -1.72 17.47 -5.91
C VAL A 140 -1.22 18.28 -7.11
N GLU A 141 -0.06 18.94 -6.92
CA GLU A 141 0.51 19.86 -7.88
C GLU A 141 1.90 19.44 -8.30
N VAL A 142 2.19 19.59 -9.59
CA VAL A 142 3.54 19.39 -10.16
C VAL A 142 4.00 20.71 -10.76
N LYS A 143 5.18 21.17 -10.36
CA LYS A 143 5.86 22.34 -10.93
C LYS A 143 7.13 21.92 -11.63
N LYS A 144 7.43 22.54 -12.75
CA LYS A 144 8.74 22.53 -13.39
C LYS A 144 9.27 23.94 -13.40
N TRP A 145 10.39 24.15 -12.69
CA TRP A 145 10.86 25.47 -12.27
C TRP A 145 9.76 26.15 -11.44
N TRP A 146 9.13 27.23 -11.94
CA TRP A 146 7.99 27.94 -11.31
C TRP A 146 6.66 27.74 -12.02
N LYS A 147 6.63 26.91 -13.11
CA LYS A 147 5.45 26.72 -13.94
C LYS A 147 4.71 25.45 -13.55
N ILE A 148 3.42 25.57 -13.26
CA ILE A 148 2.54 24.42 -13.00
C ILE A 148 2.40 23.58 -14.27
N ILE A 149 2.57 22.29 -14.16
CA ILE A 149 2.39 21.30 -15.23
C ILE A 149 1.10 20.55 -14.99
N SER A 150 0.15 20.68 -15.91
CA SER A 150 -1.12 19.94 -15.83
C SER A 150 -0.90 18.48 -16.20
N LEU A 151 -1.13 17.60 -15.22
CA LEU A 151 -1.17 16.15 -15.36
C LEU A 151 -2.61 15.66 -15.19
N SER A 152 -3.00 14.64 -15.96
CA SER A 152 -4.22 13.89 -15.64
C SER A 152 -4.04 13.15 -14.30
N LYS A 153 -5.14 12.70 -13.71
CA LYS A 153 -5.09 11.96 -12.44
C LYS A 153 -4.13 10.77 -12.53
N LEU A 154 -4.23 9.98 -13.59
CA LEU A 154 -3.40 8.79 -13.77
C LEU A 154 -1.93 9.11 -14.06
N GLU A 155 -1.64 10.19 -14.81
CA GLU A 155 -0.26 10.69 -15.00
C GLU A 155 0.33 11.16 -13.68
N TYR A 156 -0.48 11.84 -12.85
CA TYR A 156 -0.05 12.29 -11.54
C TYR A 156 0.22 11.11 -10.60
N ASP A 157 -0.69 10.14 -10.53
CA ASP A 157 -0.55 8.96 -9.66
C ASP A 157 0.66 8.12 -10.05
N LEU A 158 0.90 7.94 -11.35
CA LEU A 158 2.09 7.28 -11.86
C LEU A 158 3.36 8.05 -11.51
N PHE A 159 3.39 9.35 -11.76
CA PHE A 159 4.56 10.18 -11.44
C PHE A 159 4.85 10.20 -9.93
N LYS A 160 3.82 10.34 -9.11
CA LYS A 160 3.92 10.27 -7.64
C LYS A 160 4.53 8.95 -7.19
N TYR A 161 4.04 7.82 -7.72
CA TYR A 161 4.55 6.50 -7.35
C TYR A 161 6.02 6.32 -7.74
N LEU A 162 6.40 6.72 -8.95
CA LEU A 162 7.78 6.71 -9.42
C LEU A 162 8.69 7.63 -8.58
N ALA A 163 8.22 8.83 -8.27
CA ALA A 163 8.97 9.83 -7.49
C ALA A 163 9.20 9.40 -6.03
N GLN A 164 8.20 8.75 -5.42
CA GLN A 164 8.32 8.19 -4.06
C GLN A 164 9.29 7.00 -3.98
N ASN A 165 9.51 6.33 -5.11
CA ASN A 165 10.44 5.21 -5.24
C ASN A 165 11.70 5.60 -6.05
N LYS A 166 12.15 6.84 -5.90
CA LYS A 166 13.38 7.34 -6.53
C LYS A 166 14.55 6.38 -6.29
N TRP A 167 15.33 6.12 -7.33
CA TRP A 167 16.47 5.18 -7.34
C TRP A 167 16.09 3.69 -7.29
N VAL A 168 14.82 3.33 -7.23
CA VAL A 168 14.35 1.94 -7.28
C VAL A 168 13.87 1.62 -8.68
N ALA A 169 14.36 0.52 -9.26
CA ALA A 169 13.88 0.02 -10.53
C ALA A 169 12.54 -0.71 -10.32
N LEU A 170 11.46 -0.17 -10.88
CA LEU A 170 10.10 -0.66 -10.72
C LEU A 170 9.68 -1.43 -11.97
N SER A 171 9.16 -2.63 -11.80
CA SER A 171 8.62 -3.42 -12.90
C SER A 171 7.27 -2.87 -13.38
N ARG A 172 6.86 -3.25 -14.60
CA ARG A 172 5.51 -2.93 -15.08
C ARG A 172 4.43 -3.51 -14.19
N GLN A 173 4.66 -4.67 -13.62
CA GLN A 173 3.72 -5.31 -12.70
C GLN A 173 3.60 -4.51 -11.41
N ASP A 174 4.71 -4.08 -10.80
CA ASP A 174 4.69 -3.25 -9.59
C ASP A 174 3.93 -1.94 -9.81
N ILE A 175 4.19 -1.29 -10.96
CA ILE A 175 3.52 -0.05 -11.35
C ILE A 175 2.02 -0.29 -11.57
N TYR A 176 1.66 -1.36 -12.29
CA TYR A 176 0.27 -1.70 -12.53
C TYR A 176 -0.48 -1.95 -11.23
N GLU A 177 0.04 -2.83 -10.37
CA GLU A 177 -0.59 -3.18 -9.10
C GLU A 177 -0.75 -2.00 -8.15
N LYS A 178 0.09 -0.96 -8.27
CA LYS A 178 0.04 0.19 -7.36
C LYS A 178 -0.73 1.39 -7.91
N VAL A 179 -0.74 1.57 -9.21
CA VAL A 179 -1.29 2.78 -9.84
C VAL A 179 -2.58 2.49 -10.61
N TRP A 180 -2.67 1.35 -11.30
CA TRP A 180 -3.80 1.03 -12.19
C TRP A 180 -4.89 0.18 -11.55
N TRP A 181 -4.62 -0.51 -10.49
CA TRP A 181 -5.56 -1.43 -9.88
C TRP A 181 -6.91 -0.78 -9.45
N GLU A 182 -6.94 0.52 -9.13
CA GLU A 182 -8.17 1.26 -8.81
C GLU A 182 -9.06 1.54 -10.03
N TYR A 183 -8.54 1.35 -11.25
CA TYR A 183 -9.19 1.78 -12.49
C TYR A 183 -9.88 0.67 -13.28
N ASP A 184 -9.90 -0.58 -12.74
CA ASP A 184 -10.66 -1.76 -13.24
C ASP A 184 -10.73 -1.87 -14.78
N TRP A 185 -9.56 -1.83 -15.44
CA TRP A 185 -9.48 -1.89 -16.89
C TRP A 185 -8.86 -3.22 -17.33
N ASP A 186 -9.69 -4.10 -17.81
CA ASP A 186 -9.41 -5.48 -18.26
C ASP A 186 -8.50 -5.58 -19.50
N PHE A 187 -7.64 -4.60 -19.86
CA PHE A 187 -6.94 -4.67 -21.13
C PHE A 187 -5.45 -4.29 -21.14
N LEU A 188 -4.62 -5.30 -21.52
CA LEU A 188 -3.25 -5.17 -22.08
C LEU A 188 -2.23 -4.39 -21.21
N PHE A 189 -1.87 -4.97 -20.11
CA PHE A 189 -0.97 -4.51 -19.07
C PHE A 189 0.30 -3.74 -19.48
N SER A 190 0.96 -4.10 -20.57
CA SER A 190 2.28 -3.52 -20.88
C SER A 190 2.21 -2.24 -21.71
N LYS A 191 1.30 -2.15 -22.69
CA LYS A 191 1.25 -1.01 -23.60
C LYS A 191 0.72 0.26 -22.95
N THR A 192 -0.18 0.14 -21.97
CA THR A 192 -0.78 1.29 -21.28
C THR A 192 0.26 2.04 -20.45
N ILE A 193 1.08 1.34 -19.66
CA ILE A 193 2.12 1.96 -18.83
C ILE A 193 3.14 2.71 -19.70
N ASP A 194 3.62 2.10 -20.78
CA ASP A 194 4.59 2.72 -21.69
C ASP A 194 4.05 4.01 -22.31
N VAL A 195 2.77 4.08 -22.63
CA VAL A 195 2.12 5.30 -23.14
C VAL A 195 2.13 6.42 -22.09
N TYR A 196 1.78 6.11 -20.83
CA TYR A 196 1.80 7.11 -19.76
C TYR A 196 3.23 7.54 -19.38
N ILE A 197 4.19 6.63 -19.40
CA ILE A 197 5.62 6.96 -19.28
C ILE A 197 6.05 7.94 -20.41
N TRP A 198 5.60 7.69 -21.64
CA TRP A 198 5.87 8.60 -22.75
C TRP A 198 5.22 9.98 -22.54
N TYR A 199 3.97 10.05 -22.05
CA TYR A 199 3.32 11.34 -21.72
C TYR A 199 4.09 12.09 -20.62
N LEU A 200 4.51 11.42 -19.56
CA LEU A 200 5.32 12.03 -18.51
C LEU A 200 6.64 12.56 -19.03
N ARG A 201 7.35 11.79 -19.85
CA ARG A 201 8.59 12.25 -20.48
C ARG A 201 8.38 13.47 -21.36
N LYS A 202 7.28 13.54 -22.08
CA LYS A 202 6.94 14.69 -22.92
C LYS A 202 6.58 15.93 -22.12
N LYS A 203 5.82 15.79 -21.03
CA LYS A 203 5.34 16.90 -20.21
C LYS A 203 6.38 17.40 -19.20
N LEU A 204 7.14 16.50 -18.60
CA LEU A 204 8.10 16.81 -17.53
C LEU A 204 9.51 16.94 -18.11
N TRP A 205 10.15 15.82 -18.40
CA TRP A 205 11.49 15.78 -18.98
C TRP A 205 11.76 14.43 -19.64
N LYS A 206 12.39 14.45 -20.83
CA LYS A 206 12.63 13.23 -21.62
C LYS A 206 13.46 12.17 -20.86
N ASP A 207 14.46 12.63 -20.11
CA ASP A 207 15.42 11.75 -19.42
C ASP A 207 15.07 11.52 -17.95
N LEU A 208 13.92 12.06 -17.47
CA LEU A 208 13.47 11.92 -16.08
C LEU A 208 13.27 10.46 -15.67
N ILE A 209 12.70 9.67 -16.56
CA ILE A 209 12.39 8.26 -16.34
C ILE A 209 13.26 7.42 -17.27
N GLU A 210 14.17 6.67 -16.68
CA GLU A 210 15.02 5.73 -17.44
C GLU A 210 14.31 4.39 -17.59
N THR A 211 14.41 3.76 -18.77
CA THR A 211 13.99 2.37 -18.99
C THR A 211 15.21 1.47 -18.91
N LYS A 212 15.23 0.55 -17.94
CA LYS A 212 16.29 -0.45 -17.76
C LYS A 212 15.85 -1.82 -18.25
N LYS A 213 16.68 -2.47 -19.07
CA LYS A 213 16.50 -3.87 -19.55
C LYS A 213 15.08 -4.15 -20.09
N TRP A 214 14.43 -3.15 -20.75
CA TRP A 214 13.09 -3.25 -21.37
C TRP A 214 11.91 -3.49 -20.40
N PHE A 215 12.18 -3.78 -19.12
CA PHE A 215 11.13 -4.19 -18.17
C PHE A 215 10.96 -3.27 -16.96
N TRP A 216 11.94 -2.37 -16.68
CA TRP A 216 11.98 -1.59 -15.44
C TRP A 216 12.04 -0.10 -15.74
N PHE A 217 11.35 0.68 -14.90
CA PHE A 217 11.39 2.13 -14.94
C PHE A 217 12.05 2.67 -13.66
N LEU A 218 12.86 3.71 -13.81
CA LEU A 218 13.62 4.32 -12.73
C LEU A 218 13.58 5.83 -12.89
N ILE A 219 13.31 6.56 -11.80
CA ILE A 219 13.63 7.99 -11.66
C ILE A 219 14.96 8.12 -10.91
N LYS A 220 15.87 8.95 -11.46
CA LYS A 220 17.16 9.27 -10.84
C LYS A 220 17.08 10.49 -9.93
#